data_801bf502d2ffa6c7405f62264e0fef4a
#
_entry.id   801bf502d2ffa6c7405f62264e0fef4a
#
_cell.length_a   1.000
_cell.length_b   1.000
_cell.length_c   1.000
_cell.angle_alpha   90.00
_cell.angle_beta   90.00
_cell.angle_gamma   90.00
#
_symmetry.space_group_name_H-M   'P 1'
#
loop_
_entity.id
_entity.type
_entity.pdbx_description
1 polymer ?
#
loop_
_entity_poly.entity_id
_entity_poly.type
_entity_poly.pdbx_seq_one_letter_code
_entity_poly.pdbx_strand_id
1 'polypeptide(L)'
;MSKLTREGFRAMHEQAAEALERSRSSLNVLICAGTGCIASGSMKVYENLREECAQRGLQVYVGLTHHGDAEKSLHIKMSGCHGFCEMGPLVHIEPLGVMYVRVKPEDCREIVERTLLGGEVIERLTYHQDGVSYPRQEDIPFYKKQHRVVLASCGASDAENLEEYIAKGGYIAFEKALFDMDGAAICREISDSGLRGRGGGGFPAGRKWESVRRHTEEPVKYIVCNGDEGDPGAFMDRSIMEGNPHSVLEGMMIAGAATGATEGYIYVRAEYPLAVKRLQVAIDKAAAAGLLGNDIMGSGFSFHIHINRGAGAFVCGEGSALTASIEGKRGMPRVKPPRTVDQGLWGKPTVLNNVETFANVPGIINKGAAWYRGIGTEGSAGTKTFALTGNVVNTGLVEVPMGATLREIIFDIGGGIPNGKKFKAVQIGGPSGGCLTEEHLDYPMDFDSLKKLGAIIGSGGLVVMDEDTCMVEVARFFMHFTQNESCGKCTPCREGTKRMLETLERIINNEGSLADLDLLESLSDTITDTALCGLGQTACKPVMSTLRNFRQDYLRHVVDHHCPICNGRKRRLEIKPELCKGCGKCARNCPMEAISGQPRMPYVIDNEKCIHCGACWGACPFGAIDAIEEE
;
A
#
# COMPACT_ATOMS: atom_id res chain seq x y z
N MET A 1 -31.78 15.21 15.34
CA MET A 1 -31.86 14.97 13.89
C MET A 1 -32.84 13.83 13.66
N SER A 2 -33.71 13.91 12.63
CA SER A 2 -34.55 12.77 12.23
C SER A 2 -33.64 11.61 11.82
N LYS A 3 -34.05 10.40 12.18
CA LYS A 3 -33.31 9.18 11.85
C LYS A 3 -33.27 9.00 10.33
N LEU A 4 -32.11 8.67 9.76
CA LEU A 4 -31.99 8.38 8.33
C LEU A 4 -32.86 7.17 7.98
N THR A 5 -33.68 7.29 6.93
CA THR A 5 -34.44 6.17 6.35
C THR A 5 -33.85 5.78 5.01
N ARG A 6 -34.30 4.64 4.44
CA ARG A 6 -33.91 4.20 3.09
C ARG A 6 -34.20 5.29 2.03
N GLU A 7 -35.39 5.87 2.08
CA GLU A 7 -35.80 6.96 1.17
C GLU A 7 -34.96 8.22 1.40
N GLY A 8 -34.68 8.54 2.66
CA GLY A 8 -33.81 9.66 3.02
C GLY A 8 -32.38 9.51 2.45
N PHE A 9 -31.83 8.29 2.51
CA PHE A 9 -30.53 8.02 1.89
C PHE A 9 -30.56 8.17 0.35
N ARG A 10 -31.61 7.66 -0.31
CA ARG A 10 -31.76 7.81 -1.77
C ARG A 10 -31.87 9.27 -2.20
N ALA A 11 -32.64 10.06 -1.46
CA ALA A 11 -32.73 11.51 -1.70
C ALA A 11 -31.36 12.21 -1.49
N MET A 12 -30.61 11.82 -0.45
CA MET A 12 -29.23 12.31 -0.22
C MET A 12 -28.32 11.97 -1.39
N HIS A 13 -28.39 10.74 -1.91
CA HIS A 13 -27.60 10.30 -3.06
C HIS A 13 -27.96 11.10 -4.32
N GLU A 14 -29.24 11.29 -4.64
CA GLU A 14 -29.70 12.05 -5.79
C GLU A 14 -29.20 13.50 -5.72
N GLN A 15 -29.36 14.16 -4.58
CA GLN A 15 -28.87 15.53 -4.36
C GLN A 15 -27.36 15.65 -4.52
N ALA A 16 -26.61 14.70 -3.96
CA ALA A 16 -25.15 14.68 -4.09
C ALA A 16 -24.70 14.41 -5.53
N ALA A 17 -25.38 13.50 -6.25
CA ALA A 17 -25.09 13.20 -7.65
C ALA A 17 -25.37 14.40 -8.56
N GLU A 18 -26.48 15.13 -8.36
CA GLU A 18 -26.77 16.37 -9.07
C GLU A 18 -25.74 17.47 -8.78
N ALA A 19 -25.29 17.59 -7.52
CA ALA A 19 -24.26 18.55 -7.15
C ALA A 19 -22.91 18.22 -7.83
N LEU A 20 -22.54 16.93 -7.89
CA LEU A 20 -21.34 16.48 -8.59
C LEU A 20 -21.44 16.77 -10.10
N GLU A 21 -22.57 16.51 -10.72
CA GLU A 21 -22.76 16.78 -12.15
C GLU A 21 -22.63 18.27 -12.46
N ARG A 22 -23.25 19.13 -11.65
CA ARG A 22 -23.07 20.59 -11.76
C ARG A 22 -21.61 21.02 -11.62
N SER A 23 -20.86 20.38 -10.72
CA SER A 23 -19.43 20.71 -10.50
C SER A 23 -18.51 20.28 -11.64
N ARG A 24 -18.95 19.41 -12.56
CA ARG A 24 -18.12 18.95 -13.69
C ARG A 24 -17.81 20.06 -14.71
N SER A 25 -18.65 21.06 -14.83
CA SER A 25 -18.40 22.23 -15.69
C SER A 25 -17.45 23.24 -15.04
N SER A 26 -17.18 23.10 -13.74
CA SER A 26 -16.30 23.97 -12.97
C SER A 26 -14.85 23.51 -13.03
N LEU A 27 -13.90 24.44 -12.82
CA LEU A 27 -12.50 24.07 -12.64
C LEU A 27 -12.31 23.37 -11.28
N ASN A 28 -11.80 22.15 -11.31
CA ASN A 28 -11.47 21.37 -10.14
C ASN A 28 -9.96 21.10 -10.11
N VAL A 29 -9.26 21.63 -9.12
CA VAL A 29 -7.84 21.41 -8.90
C VAL A 29 -7.68 20.40 -7.77
N LEU A 30 -7.19 19.22 -8.09
CA LEU A 30 -6.98 18.11 -7.18
C LEU A 30 -5.49 18.00 -6.86
N ILE A 31 -5.11 18.27 -5.61
CA ILE A 31 -3.73 18.18 -5.14
C ILE A 31 -3.55 16.88 -4.39
N CYS A 32 -2.60 16.05 -4.82
CA CYS A 32 -2.32 14.79 -4.14
C CYS A 32 -1.91 15.02 -2.69
N ALA A 33 -2.70 14.53 -1.77
CA ALA A 33 -2.46 14.58 -0.33
C ALA A 33 -2.28 13.17 0.28
N GLY A 34 -1.68 12.23 -0.47
CA GLY A 34 -1.14 10.99 0.08
C GLY A 34 0.18 11.24 0.81
N THR A 35 0.56 10.34 1.71
CA THR A 35 1.74 10.49 2.59
C THR A 35 3.01 10.92 1.85
N GLY A 36 3.33 10.31 0.69
CA GLY A 36 4.53 10.65 -0.10
C GLY A 36 4.51 12.10 -0.60
N CYS A 37 3.40 12.55 -1.21
CA CYS A 37 3.26 13.92 -1.71
C CYS A 37 3.25 14.96 -0.57
N ILE A 38 2.64 14.65 0.58
CA ILE A 38 2.70 15.51 1.77
C ILE A 38 4.15 15.68 2.23
N ALA A 39 4.92 14.60 2.30
CA ALA A 39 6.34 14.64 2.66
C ALA A 39 7.16 15.48 1.67
N SER A 40 6.77 15.49 0.38
CA SER A 40 7.39 16.30 -0.68
C SER A 40 6.87 17.73 -0.76
N GLY A 41 5.97 18.16 0.14
CA GLY A 41 5.52 19.55 0.27
C GLY A 41 4.20 19.89 -0.43
N SER A 42 3.36 18.92 -0.79
CA SER A 42 2.07 19.17 -1.47
C SER A 42 1.11 20.05 -0.66
N MET A 43 1.20 20.05 0.68
CA MET A 43 0.41 20.95 1.52
C MET A 43 0.74 22.42 1.29
N LYS A 44 2.03 22.75 1.09
CA LYS A 44 2.45 24.13 0.74
C LYS A 44 1.96 24.53 -0.64
N VAL A 45 1.95 23.57 -1.60
CA VAL A 45 1.37 23.80 -2.93
C VAL A 45 -0.13 24.10 -2.81
N TYR A 46 -0.87 23.34 -1.99
CA TYR A 46 -2.29 23.60 -1.73
C TYR A 46 -2.55 25.00 -1.13
N GLU A 47 -1.78 25.38 -0.11
CA GLU A 47 -1.90 26.68 0.56
C GLU A 47 -1.58 27.83 -0.42
N ASN A 48 -0.46 27.73 -1.15
CA ASN A 48 -0.04 28.76 -2.10
C ASN A 48 -1.02 28.90 -3.28
N LEU A 49 -1.57 27.80 -3.83
CA LEU A 49 -2.59 27.89 -4.88
C LEU A 49 -3.83 28.67 -4.40
N ARG A 50 -4.26 28.42 -3.16
CA ARG A 50 -5.40 29.14 -2.58
C ARG A 50 -5.09 30.62 -2.36
N GLU A 51 -3.90 30.94 -1.87
CA GLU A 51 -3.45 32.34 -1.67
C GLU A 51 -3.35 33.08 -3.01
N GLU A 52 -2.74 32.49 -4.03
CA GLU A 52 -2.61 33.09 -5.36
C GLU A 52 -3.98 33.33 -6.02
N CYS A 53 -4.94 32.42 -5.83
CA CYS A 53 -6.32 32.61 -6.27
C CYS A 53 -7.00 33.76 -5.53
N ALA A 54 -6.87 33.82 -4.21
CA ALA A 54 -7.46 34.88 -3.39
C ALA A 54 -6.90 36.26 -3.74
N GLN A 55 -5.59 36.40 -3.99
CA GLN A 55 -4.96 37.66 -4.43
C GLN A 55 -5.51 38.16 -5.77
N ARG A 56 -6.04 37.27 -6.61
CA ARG A 56 -6.66 37.62 -7.91
C ARG A 56 -8.18 37.73 -7.85
N GLY A 57 -8.75 37.70 -6.65
CA GLY A 57 -10.20 37.80 -6.44
C GLY A 57 -11.00 36.57 -6.89
N LEU A 58 -10.33 35.44 -7.09
CA LEU A 58 -11.00 34.16 -7.41
C LEU A 58 -11.58 33.55 -6.15
N GLN A 59 -12.86 33.22 -6.19
CA GLN A 59 -13.54 32.54 -5.09
C GLN A 59 -13.28 31.03 -5.18
N VAL A 60 -12.67 30.47 -4.14
CA VAL A 60 -12.29 29.06 -4.06
C VAL A 60 -13.25 28.31 -3.14
N TYR A 61 -13.75 27.17 -3.62
CA TYR A 61 -14.59 26.26 -2.85
C TYR A 61 -13.86 24.95 -2.57
N VAL A 62 -14.17 24.31 -1.44
CA VAL A 62 -13.60 23.02 -1.05
C VAL A 62 -14.66 21.93 -1.07
N GLY A 63 -15.90 22.22 -0.68
CA GLY A 63 -17.03 21.28 -0.68
C GLY A 63 -17.64 21.03 -2.05
N LEU A 64 -18.46 20.00 -2.15
CA LEU A 64 -19.20 19.67 -3.36
C LEU A 64 -20.37 20.63 -3.59
N THR A 65 -21.08 20.99 -2.50
CA THR A 65 -22.22 21.90 -2.53
C THR A 65 -21.81 23.34 -2.26
N HIS A 66 -22.21 24.26 -3.10
CA HIS A 66 -22.05 25.70 -2.89
C HIS A 66 -23.25 26.46 -3.47
N HIS A 67 -23.53 27.65 -2.89
CA HIS A 67 -24.57 28.56 -3.35
C HIS A 67 -23.95 29.63 -4.25
N GLY A 68 -23.86 29.38 -5.55
CA GLY A 68 -23.27 30.33 -6.52
C GLY A 68 -23.40 29.85 -7.97
N ASP A 69 -22.99 30.70 -8.93
CA ASP A 69 -22.94 30.36 -10.36
C ASP A 69 -21.93 29.21 -10.59
N ALA A 70 -22.44 28.06 -10.97
CA ALA A 70 -21.63 26.85 -11.20
C ALA A 70 -20.56 27.04 -12.29
N GLU A 71 -20.83 27.84 -13.32
CA GLU A 71 -19.90 28.07 -14.45
C GLU A 71 -18.65 28.86 -14.11
N LYS A 72 -18.62 29.53 -12.95
CA LYS A 72 -17.49 30.39 -12.52
C LYS A 72 -16.84 29.92 -11.23
N SER A 73 -17.25 28.77 -10.71
CA SER A 73 -16.67 28.26 -9.47
C SER A 73 -15.35 27.53 -9.69
N LEU A 74 -14.38 27.80 -8.82
CA LEU A 74 -13.10 27.13 -8.77
C LEU A 74 -13.06 26.27 -7.50
N HIS A 75 -12.83 24.97 -7.64
CA HIS A 75 -12.64 24.07 -6.52
C HIS A 75 -11.17 23.71 -6.38
N ILE A 76 -10.60 23.86 -5.18
CA ILE A 76 -9.25 23.39 -4.86
C ILE A 76 -9.36 22.41 -3.72
N LYS A 77 -9.05 21.15 -3.97
CA LYS A 77 -9.28 20.01 -3.07
C LYS A 77 -8.02 19.22 -2.82
N MET A 78 -7.95 18.60 -1.64
CA MET A 78 -6.95 17.60 -1.32
C MET A 78 -7.47 16.22 -1.70
N SER A 79 -6.89 15.63 -2.74
CA SER A 79 -7.26 14.27 -3.15
C SER A 79 -6.55 13.18 -2.34
N GLY A 80 -7.01 11.93 -2.49
CA GLY A 80 -6.25 10.76 -2.09
C GLY A 80 -4.97 10.57 -2.92
N CYS A 81 -4.22 9.50 -2.64
CA CYS A 81 -3.00 9.20 -3.37
C CYS A 81 -3.30 8.89 -4.85
N HIS A 82 -2.66 9.60 -5.78
CA HIS A 82 -2.78 9.34 -7.22
C HIS A 82 -2.04 8.06 -7.66
N GLY A 83 -1.13 7.56 -6.82
CA GLY A 83 -0.33 6.36 -7.10
C GLY A 83 0.98 6.61 -7.83
N PHE A 84 1.27 7.81 -8.32
CA PHE A 84 2.49 8.15 -9.06
C PHE A 84 3.52 8.82 -8.13
N CYS A 85 4.04 8.06 -7.18
CA CYS A 85 4.67 8.58 -5.97
C CYS A 85 5.96 9.37 -6.20
N GLU A 86 6.82 8.97 -7.14
CA GLU A 86 8.08 9.67 -7.43
C GLU A 86 7.91 10.98 -8.18
N MET A 87 6.74 11.17 -8.79
CA MET A 87 6.39 12.38 -9.54
C MET A 87 5.67 13.43 -8.69
N GLY A 88 5.53 13.19 -7.39
CA GLY A 88 4.91 14.16 -6.47
C GLY A 88 5.78 15.39 -6.17
N PRO A 89 5.17 16.49 -5.75
CA PRO A 89 3.72 16.78 -5.65
C PRO A 89 2.98 16.79 -6.98
N LEU A 90 1.78 16.19 -7.00
CA LEU A 90 0.93 16.10 -8.19
C LEU A 90 -0.24 17.10 -8.08
N VAL A 91 -0.53 17.78 -9.18
CA VAL A 91 -1.70 18.67 -9.33
C VAL A 91 -2.46 18.26 -10.58
N HIS A 92 -3.70 17.81 -10.41
CA HIS A 92 -4.59 17.42 -11.49
C HIS A 92 -5.71 18.44 -11.66
N ILE A 93 -5.96 18.91 -12.89
CA ILE A 93 -6.90 19.99 -13.18
C ILE A 93 -7.99 19.49 -14.14
N GLU A 94 -9.21 19.39 -13.63
CA GLU A 94 -10.39 19.04 -14.40
C GLU A 94 -11.24 20.28 -14.74
N PRO A 95 -11.92 20.33 -15.88
CA PRO A 95 -12.09 19.30 -16.90
C PRO A 95 -10.97 19.28 -17.97
N LEU A 96 -9.87 20.02 -17.77
CA LEU A 96 -8.75 20.06 -18.72
C LEU A 96 -8.04 18.72 -18.85
N GLY A 97 -8.17 17.84 -17.83
CA GLY A 97 -7.48 16.57 -17.75
C GLY A 97 -5.96 16.70 -17.52
N VAL A 98 -5.46 17.91 -17.24
CA VAL A 98 -4.04 18.21 -17.15
C VAL A 98 -3.48 17.69 -15.83
N MET A 99 -2.38 16.94 -15.91
CA MET A 99 -1.61 16.46 -14.77
C MET A 99 -0.24 17.14 -14.73
N TYR A 100 -0.01 17.94 -13.70
CA TYR A 100 1.30 18.49 -13.40
C TYR A 100 2.05 17.65 -12.36
N VAL A 101 3.33 17.44 -12.59
CA VAL A 101 4.21 16.61 -11.75
C VAL A 101 5.30 17.47 -11.11
N ARG A 102 5.83 17.02 -9.96
CA ARG A 102 6.91 17.69 -9.22
C ARG A 102 6.67 19.18 -8.98
N VAL A 103 5.41 19.54 -8.78
CA VAL A 103 4.98 20.93 -8.59
C VAL A 103 5.58 21.50 -7.31
N LYS A 104 6.15 22.68 -7.40
CA LYS A 104 6.72 23.42 -6.27
C LYS A 104 5.81 24.59 -5.88
N PRO A 105 5.94 25.11 -4.65
CA PRO A 105 5.19 26.30 -4.22
C PRO A 105 5.37 27.50 -5.15
N GLU A 106 6.56 27.66 -5.76
CA GLU A 106 6.90 28.76 -6.68
C GLU A 106 6.15 28.66 -8.02
N ASP A 107 5.71 27.47 -8.41
CA ASP A 107 4.95 27.23 -9.66
C ASP A 107 3.48 27.66 -9.55
N CYS A 108 2.97 27.83 -8.32
CA CYS A 108 1.54 28.07 -8.08
C CYS A 108 1.03 29.33 -8.78
N ARG A 109 1.83 30.41 -8.78
CA ARG A 109 1.48 31.65 -9.47
C ARG A 109 1.30 31.43 -10.97
N GLU A 110 2.24 30.73 -11.60
CA GLU A 110 2.17 30.45 -13.04
C GLU A 110 1.00 29.53 -13.37
N ILE A 111 0.70 28.53 -12.53
CA ILE A 111 -0.46 27.65 -12.69
C ILE A 111 -1.76 28.46 -12.66
N VAL A 112 -1.91 29.39 -11.70
CA VAL A 112 -3.11 30.22 -11.62
C VAL A 112 -3.24 31.13 -12.85
N GLU A 113 -2.18 31.85 -13.20
CA GLU A 113 -2.21 32.85 -14.30
C GLU A 113 -2.39 32.18 -15.68
N ARG A 114 -1.61 31.16 -15.98
CA ARG A 114 -1.60 30.55 -17.33
C ARG A 114 -2.64 29.46 -17.48
N THR A 115 -2.76 28.55 -16.48
CA THR A 115 -3.64 27.40 -16.65
C THR A 115 -5.06 27.67 -16.18
N LEU A 116 -5.25 28.16 -14.94
CA LEU A 116 -6.61 28.33 -14.42
C LEU A 116 -7.34 29.52 -15.04
N LEU A 117 -6.63 30.61 -15.34
CA LEU A 117 -7.21 31.82 -15.97
C LEU A 117 -7.05 31.82 -17.49
N GLY A 118 -5.90 31.37 -17.99
CA GLY A 118 -5.55 31.43 -19.41
C GLY A 118 -5.87 30.16 -20.21
N GLY A 119 -6.16 29.04 -19.55
CA GLY A 119 -6.39 27.74 -20.21
C GLY A 119 -5.16 27.14 -20.89
N GLU A 120 -3.96 27.65 -20.61
CA GLU A 120 -2.71 27.20 -21.21
C GLU A 120 -2.06 26.08 -20.40
N VAL A 121 -1.49 25.09 -21.10
CA VAL A 121 -0.68 24.04 -20.48
C VAL A 121 0.73 24.54 -20.26
N ILE A 122 1.27 24.32 -19.07
CA ILE A 122 2.66 24.63 -18.73
C ILE A 122 3.50 23.40 -19.00
N GLU A 123 4.13 23.35 -20.18
CA GLU A 123 4.86 22.20 -20.69
C GLU A 123 5.91 21.65 -19.72
N ARG A 124 6.71 22.52 -19.07
CA ARG A 124 7.75 22.10 -18.12
C ARG A 124 7.24 21.36 -16.88
N LEU A 125 5.96 21.48 -16.56
CA LEU A 125 5.33 20.81 -15.42
C LEU A 125 4.63 19.51 -15.80
N THR A 126 4.53 19.19 -17.10
CA THR A 126 3.94 17.93 -17.57
C THR A 126 4.90 16.77 -17.37
N TYR A 127 4.37 15.55 -17.44
CA TYR A 127 5.21 14.36 -17.41
C TYR A 127 5.89 14.15 -18.77
N HIS A 128 7.19 13.85 -18.75
CA HIS A 128 7.99 13.57 -19.95
C HIS A 128 8.61 12.19 -19.87
N GLN A 129 8.51 11.44 -20.98
CA GLN A 129 9.18 10.15 -21.13
C GLN A 129 9.65 10.00 -22.58
N ASP A 130 10.90 9.59 -22.78
CA ASP A 130 11.52 9.36 -24.11
C ASP A 130 11.38 10.56 -25.07
N GLY A 131 11.47 11.78 -24.52
CA GLY A 131 11.34 13.03 -25.29
C GLY A 131 9.91 13.42 -25.66
N VAL A 132 8.91 12.65 -25.19
CA VAL A 132 7.48 12.95 -25.40
C VAL A 132 6.88 13.56 -24.12
N SER A 133 6.12 14.64 -24.30
CA SER A 133 5.33 15.26 -23.24
C SER A 133 3.94 14.63 -23.15
N TYR A 134 3.47 14.43 -21.92
CA TYR A 134 2.15 13.88 -21.64
C TYR A 134 1.38 14.85 -20.72
N PRO A 135 0.66 15.83 -21.29
CA PRO A 135 -0.09 16.80 -20.50
C PRO A 135 -1.28 16.19 -19.74
N ARG A 136 -1.92 15.17 -20.32
CA ARG A 136 -3.15 14.59 -19.77
C ARG A 136 -2.82 13.31 -18.99
N GLN A 137 -3.45 13.15 -17.82
CA GLN A 137 -3.26 11.97 -16.97
C GLN A 137 -3.55 10.67 -17.73
N GLU A 138 -4.62 10.63 -18.51
CA GLU A 138 -5.05 9.44 -19.25
C GLU A 138 -4.06 8.97 -20.34
N ASP A 139 -3.22 9.89 -20.83
CA ASP A 139 -2.23 9.60 -21.87
C ASP A 139 -0.89 9.12 -21.30
N ILE A 140 -0.61 9.41 -20.01
CA ILE A 140 0.63 8.98 -19.35
C ILE A 140 0.71 7.45 -19.35
N PRO A 141 1.77 6.83 -19.88
CA PRO A 141 1.91 5.36 -19.97
C PRO A 141 1.66 4.65 -18.65
N PHE A 142 2.10 5.25 -17.55
CA PHE A 142 1.88 4.73 -16.19
C PHE A 142 0.41 4.54 -15.85
N TYR A 143 -0.50 5.43 -16.29
CA TYR A 143 -1.94 5.32 -16.03
C TYR A 143 -2.70 4.54 -17.10
N LYS A 144 -2.32 4.74 -18.36
CA LYS A 144 -3.06 4.27 -19.54
C LYS A 144 -3.29 2.76 -19.57
N LYS A 145 -2.33 1.96 -19.06
CA LYS A 145 -2.37 0.50 -19.06
C LYS A 145 -2.93 -0.09 -17.77
N GLN A 146 -3.26 0.72 -16.78
CA GLN A 146 -3.87 0.26 -15.55
C GLN A 146 -5.38 0.03 -15.71
N HIS A 147 -5.90 -0.93 -14.96
CA HIS A 147 -7.34 -1.17 -14.80
C HIS A 147 -7.73 -0.91 -13.35
N ARG A 148 -8.06 0.35 -13.05
CA ARG A 148 -8.28 0.81 -11.68
C ARG A 148 -9.72 0.57 -11.23
N VAL A 149 -9.94 -0.33 -10.29
CA VAL A 149 -11.21 -0.64 -9.63
C VAL A 149 -11.19 -0.09 -8.21
N VAL A 150 -10.28 -0.55 -7.38
CA VAL A 150 -10.13 -0.11 -5.99
C VAL A 150 -9.50 1.28 -5.93
N LEU A 151 -8.54 1.56 -6.79
CA LEU A 151 -7.87 2.85 -6.88
C LEU A 151 -8.62 3.88 -7.76
N ALA A 152 -9.79 3.55 -8.31
CA ALA A 152 -10.52 4.44 -9.22
C ALA A 152 -10.85 5.81 -8.60
N SER A 153 -11.19 5.86 -7.33
CA SER A 153 -11.47 7.12 -6.60
C SER A 153 -10.20 7.77 -6.02
N CYS A 154 -9.08 7.03 -5.94
CA CYS A 154 -7.83 7.56 -5.43
C CYS A 154 -7.24 8.58 -6.42
N GLY A 155 -7.02 9.80 -5.95
CA GLY A 155 -6.60 10.92 -6.79
C GLY A 155 -7.73 11.66 -7.50
N ALA A 156 -8.93 11.09 -7.57
CA ALA A 156 -10.10 11.67 -8.27
C ALA A 156 -11.17 12.25 -7.32
N SER A 157 -10.97 12.14 -5.99
CA SER A 157 -11.93 12.62 -4.99
C SER A 157 -11.19 13.16 -3.78
N ASP A 158 -11.86 14.05 -3.05
CA ASP A 158 -11.47 14.39 -1.68
C ASP A 158 -11.79 13.22 -0.75
N ALA A 159 -10.74 12.58 -0.20
CA ALA A 159 -10.88 11.40 0.64
C ALA A 159 -11.61 11.66 1.98
N GLU A 160 -11.68 12.93 2.41
CA GLU A 160 -12.39 13.37 3.61
C GLU A 160 -13.84 13.81 3.32
N ASN A 161 -14.29 13.79 2.05
CA ASN A 161 -15.63 14.26 1.67
C ASN A 161 -16.61 13.11 1.46
N LEU A 162 -17.51 12.90 2.43
CA LEU A 162 -18.56 11.89 2.37
C LEU A 162 -19.54 12.13 1.21
N GLU A 163 -19.91 13.40 0.92
CA GLU A 163 -20.85 13.73 -0.14
C GLU A 163 -20.31 13.34 -1.52
N GLU A 164 -19.00 13.53 -1.78
CA GLU A 164 -18.39 13.07 -3.03
C GLU A 164 -18.37 11.55 -3.16
N TYR A 165 -18.16 10.83 -2.05
CA TYR A 165 -18.25 9.37 -2.07
C TYR A 165 -19.66 8.89 -2.38
N ILE A 166 -20.69 9.48 -1.73
CA ILE A 166 -22.10 9.18 -1.97
C ILE A 166 -22.48 9.54 -3.43
N ALA A 167 -22.09 10.71 -3.92
CA ALA A 167 -22.37 11.16 -5.28
C ALA A 167 -21.85 10.21 -6.35
N LYS A 168 -20.74 9.51 -6.09
CA LYS A 168 -20.13 8.49 -6.95
C LYS A 168 -20.70 7.09 -6.76
N GLY A 169 -21.81 6.96 -6.04
CA GLY A 169 -22.49 5.68 -5.78
C GLY A 169 -22.05 4.97 -4.52
N GLY A 170 -21.34 5.65 -3.61
CA GLY A 170 -20.96 5.10 -2.33
C GLY A 170 -22.19 4.79 -1.45
N TYR A 171 -22.10 3.75 -0.65
CA TYR A 171 -23.12 3.18 0.22
C TYR A 171 -24.40 2.63 -0.49
N ILE A 172 -24.49 2.72 -1.83
CA ILE A 172 -25.57 2.06 -2.59
C ILE A 172 -25.45 0.53 -2.47
N ALA A 173 -24.23 -0.01 -2.53
CA ALA A 173 -24.01 -1.42 -2.35
C ALA A 173 -24.46 -1.89 -0.94
N PHE A 174 -24.17 -1.10 0.07
CA PHE A 174 -24.62 -1.39 1.43
C PHE A 174 -26.15 -1.27 1.56
N GLU A 175 -26.77 -0.24 0.99
CA GLU A 175 -28.25 -0.11 0.96
C GLU A 175 -28.90 -1.33 0.31
N LYS A 176 -28.39 -1.76 -0.86
CA LYS A 176 -28.85 -2.99 -1.55
C LYS A 176 -28.66 -4.24 -0.70
N ALA A 177 -27.49 -4.40 -0.08
CA ALA A 177 -27.20 -5.53 0.80
C ALA A 177 -28.14 -5.58 2.02
N LEU A 178 -28.50 -4.42 2.54
CA LEU A 178 -29.30 -4.29 3.76
C LEU A 178 -30.80 -4.55 3.54
N PHE A 179 -31.34 -4.14 2.40
CA PHE A 179 -32.78 -4.17 2.14
C PHE A 179 -33.22 -5.19 1.08
N ASP A 180 -32.34 -5.54 0.15
CA ASP A 180 -32.70 -6.35 -1.02
C ASP A 180 -32.03 -7.73 -1.02
N MET A 181 -31.13 -8.01 -0.04
CA MET A 181 -30.42 -9.28 0.06
C MET A 181 -30.48 -9.83 1.49
N ASP A 182 -30.54 -11.16 1.62
CA ASP A 182 -30.25 -11.81 2.88
C ASP A 182 -28.74 -12.12 3.04
N GLY A 183 -28.31 -12.44 4.25
CA GLY A 183 -26.90 -12.73 4.52
C GLY A 183 -26.34 -13.89 3.69
N ALA A 184 -27.18 -14.88 3.35
CA ALA A 184 -26.77 -16.00 2.49
C ALA A 184 -26.61 -15.56 1.03
N ALA A 185 -27.47 -14.68 0.53
CA ALA A 185 -27.35 -14.10 -0.82
C ALA A 185 -26.09 -13.24 -0.94
N ILE A 186 -25.78 -12.42 0.07
CA ILE A 186 -24.52 -11.65 0.08
C ILE A 186 -23.31 -12.59 0.05
N CYS A 187 -23.27 -13.62 0.90
CA CYS A 187 -22.19 -14.61 0.90
C CYS A 187 -22.05 -15.33 -0.45
N ARG A 188 -23.17 -15.68 -1.10
CA ARG A 188 -23.16 -16.29 -2.44
C ARG A 188 -22.59 -15.33 -3.48
N GLU A 189 -23.05 -14.08 -3.52
CA GLU A 189 -22.58 -13.06 -4.46
C GLU A 189 -21.05 -12.88 -4.37
N ILE A 190 -20.52 -12.78 -3.15
CA ILE A 190 -19.07 -12.69 -2.92
C ILE A 190 -18.35 -14.01 -3.29
N SER A 191 -18.96 -15.17 -3.09
CA SER A 191 -18.37 -16.46 -3.51
C SER A 191 -18.35 -16.59 -5.02
N ASP A 192 -19.46 -16.25 -5.68
CA ASP A 192 -19.64 -16.35 -7.13
C ASP A 192 -18.77 -15.34 -7.88
N SER A 193 -18.44 -14.19 -7.27
CA SER A 193 -17.48 -13.24 -7.82
C SER A 193 -16.06 -13.80 -7.93
N GLY A 194 -15.74 -14.86 -7.17
CA GLY A 194 -14.39 -15.41 -7.11
C GLY A 194 -13.39 -14.53 -6.33
N LEU A 195 -13.85 -13.56 -5.53
CA LEU A 195 -12.97 -12.72 -4.72
C LEU A 195 -12.15 -13.55 -3.75
N ARG A 196 -10.83 -13.52 -3.92
CA ARG A 196 -9.84 -14.10 -3.01
C ARG A 196 -9.18 -12.99 -2.17
N GLY A 197 -8.76 -13.32 -0.96
CA GLY A 197 -8.11 -12.36 -0.05
C GLY A 197 -6.88 -11.71 -0.67
N ARG A 198 -6.79 -10.37 -0.61
CA ARG A 198 -5.73 -9.55 -1.22
C ARG A 198 -4.52 -9.31 -0.31
N GLY A 199 -4.58 -9.75 0.95
CA GLY A 199 -3.46 -9.65 1.90
C GLY A 199 -2.42 -10.79 1.80
N GLY A 200 -2.35 -11.52 0.69
CA GLY A 200 -1.30 -12.50 0.39
C GLY A 200 -1.74 -13.96 0.38
N GLY A 201 -2.61 -14.39 1.28
CA GLY A 201 -3.00 -15.80 1.40
C GLY A 201 -3.99 -16.30 0.35
N GLY A 202 -4.64 -15.43 -0.40
CA GLY A 202 -5.55 -15.79 -1.49
C GLY A 202 -6.73 -16.71 -1.11
N PHE A 203 -7.15 -16.75 0.16
CA PHE A 203 -8.28 -17.58 0.59
C PHE A 203 -9.60 -16.97 0.09
N PRO A 204 -10.56 -17.77 -0.43
CA PRO A 204 -11.85 -17.26 -0.92
C PRO A 204 -12.64 -16.50 0.16
N ALA A 205 -12.94 -15.22 -0.10
CA ALA A 205 -13.58 -14.34 0.87
C ALA A 205 -15.00 -14.81 1.25
N GLY A 206 -15.82 -15.17 0.27
CA GLY A 206 -17.18 -15.64 0.50
C GLY A 206 -17.25 -16.91 1.35
N ARG A 207 -16.32 -17.86 1.17
CA ARG A 207 -16.21 -19.04 2.03
C ARG A 207 -15.92 -18.69 3.49
N LYS A 208 -15.08 -17.69 3.70
CA LYS A 208 -14.76 -17.20 5.05
C LYS A 208 -15.99 -16.59 5.72
N TRP A 209 -16.74 -15.76 5.00
CA TRP A 209 -17.96 -15.12 5.50
C TRP A 209 -19.04 -16.16 5.81
N GLU A 210 -19.26 -17.09 4.89
CA GLU A 210 -20.22 -18.19 5.09
C GLU A 210 -19.86 -19.06 6.32
N SER A 211 -18.56 -19.30 6.57
CA SER A 211 -18.13 -20.03 7.77
C SER A 211 -18.54 -19.29 9.05
N VAL A 212 -18.38 -17.97 9.11
CA VAL A 212 -18.81 -17.17 10.28
C VAL A 212 -20.32 -17.06 10.37
N ARG A 213 -21.03 -16.90 9.23
CA ARG A 213 -22.50 -16.84 9.18
C ARG A 213 -23.15 -18.08 9.78
N ARG A 214 -22.58 -19.26 9.54
CA ARG A 214 -23.11 -20.55 10.02
C ARG A 214 -23.09 -20.76 11.52
N HIS A 215 -22.38 -19.94 12.28
CA HIS A 215 -22.44 -19.98 13.73
C HIS A 215 -23.72 -19.27 14.23
N THR A 216 -24.88 -19.87 13.97
CA THR A 216 -26.20 -19.29 14.30
C THR A 216 -26.46 -19.23 15.79
N GLU A 217 -25.89 -20.13 16.59
CA GLU A 217 -26.01 -20.18 18.03
C GLU A 217 -25.18 -19.11 18.77
N GLU A 218 -24.25 -18.47 18.03
CA GLU A 218 -23.39 -17.44 18.62
C GLU A 218 -23.91 -16.04 18.22
N PRO A 219 -24.47 -15.29 19.18
CA PRO A 219 -25.05 -13.99 18.91
C PRO A 219 -24.00 -12.89 18.67
N VAL A 220 -22.77 -13.10 19.13
CA VAL A 220 -21.67 -12.13 19.02
C VAL A 220 -20.68 -12.59 17.96
N LYS A 221 -20.49 -11.77 16.95
CA LYS A 221 -19.53 -11.98 15.87
C LYS A 221 -18.81 -10.68 15.56
N TYR A 222 -17.62 -10.78 14.99
CA TYR A 222 -16.80 -9.61 14.70
C TYR A 222 -16.35 -9.56 13.24
N ILE A 223 -16.21 -8.33 12.73
CA ILE A 223 -15.53 -8.04 11.46
C ILE A 223 -14.20 -7.36 11.78
N VAL A 224 -13.10 -7.91 11.27
CA VAL A 224 -11.77 -7.33 11.46
C VAL A 224 -11.15 -7.02 10.10
N CYS A 225 -10.81 -5.76 9.92
CA CYS A 225 -10.05 -5.28 8.77
C CYS A 225 -8.56 -5.26 9.14
N ASN A 226 -7.77 -6.05 8.42
CA ASN A 226 -6.33 -6.12 8.59
C ASN A 226 -5.66 -5.07 7.69
N GLY A 227 -5.22 -3.98 8.29
CA GLY A 227 -4.40 -2.92 7.71
C GLY A 227 -2.97 -2.92 8.28
N ASP A 228 -2.49 -4.06 8.82
CA ASP A 228 -1.11 -4.24 9.26
C ASP A 228 -0.20 -4.57 8.08
N GLU A 229 0.05 -3.60 7.23
CA GLU A 229 0.87 -3.68 6.04
C GLU A 229 2.34 -3.43 6.40
N GLY A 230 3.08 -4.48 6.69
CA GLY A 230 4.45 -4.41 7.17
C GLY A 230 5.53 -4.85 6.18
N ASP A 231 5.17 -5.34 4.99
CA ASP A 231 6.12 -5.78 3.96
C ASP A 231 7.02 -4.63 3.50
N PRO A 232 8.36 -4.80 3.44
CA PRO A 232 9.24 -3.82 2.83
C PRO A 232 8.83 -3.49 1.38
N GLY A 233 8.60 -2.21 1.10
CA GLY A 233 8.17 -1.72 -0.22
C GLY A 233 6.66 -1.77 -0.46
N ALA A 234 5.84 -2.29 0.44
CA ALA A 234 4.39 -2.34 0.30
C ALA A 234 3.72 -1.10 0.93
N PHE A 235 2.76 -0.48 0.21
CA PHE A 235 1.96 0.67 0.67
C PHE A 235 0.59 0.76 -0.02
N MET A 236 0.06 -0.36 -0.49
CA MET A 236 -1.24 -0.43 -1.17
C MET A 236 -2.39 -0.15 -0.20
N ASP A 237 -2.43 -0.88 0.90
CA ASP A 237 -3.49 -0.77 1.92
C ASP A 237 -3.49 0.63 2.56
N ARG A 238 -2.30 1.17 2.86
CA ARG A 238 -2.14 2.55 3.32
C ARG A 238 -2.80 3.52 2.34
N SER A 239 -2.51 3.39 1.06
CA SER A 239 -3.01 4.32 0.04
C SER A 239 -4.51 4.20 -0.18
N ILE A 240 -5.09 3.00 -0.03
CA ILE A 240 -6.55 2.80 -0.07
C ILE A 240 -7.20 3.48 1.14
N MET A 241 -6.68 3.27 2.35
CA MET A 241 -7.18 3.91 3.57
C MET A 241 -7.03 5.44 3.53
N GLU A 242 -5.95 5.95 2.91
CA GLU A 242 -5.74 7.38 2.72
C GLU A 242 -6.60 7.97 1.60
N GLY A 243 -6.88 7.20 0.53
CA GLY A 243 -7.50 7.71 -0.69
C GLY A 243 -9.00 7.46 -0.82
N ASN A 244 -9.48 6.36 -0.24
CA ASN A 244 -10.89 5.98 -0.30
C ASN A 244 -11.30 5.19 0.95
N PRO A 245 -11.23 5.80 2.16
CA PRO A 245 -11.55 5.10 3.42
C PRO A 245 -12.99 4.57 3.45
N HIS A 246 -13.94 5.28 2.85
CA HIS A 246 -15.36 4.89 2.84
C HIS A 246 -15.61 3.55 2.15
N SER A 247 -14.83 3.19 1.10
CA SER A 247 -14.97 1.88 0.45
C SER A 247 -14.63 0.71 1.38
N VAL A 248 -13.67 0.93 2.27
CA VAL A 248 -13.29 -0.05 3.29
C VAL A 248 -14.39 -0.19 4.34
N LEU A 249 -14.93 0.95 4.84
CA LEU A 249 -16.03 0.94 5.80
C LEU A 249 -17.26 0.25 5.22
N GLU A 250 -17.67 0.62 3.99
CA GLU A 250 -18.82 0.03 3.31
C GLU A 250 -18.64 -1.49 3.13
N GLY A 251 -17.46 -1.94 2.72
CA GLY A 251 -17.15 -3.37 2.60
C GLY A 251 -17.24 -4.11 3.94
N MET A 252 -16.81 -3.50 5.04
CA MET A 252 -16.95 -4.07 6.38
C MET A 252 -18.41 -4.14 6.82
N MET A 253 -19.21 -3.10 6.56
CA MET A 253 -20.64 -3.05 6.88
C MET A 253 -21.42 -4.11 6.13
N ILE A 254 -21.12 -4.32 4.83
CA ILE A 254 -21.70 -5.40 4.01
C ILE A 254 -21.34 -6.77 4.60
N ALA A 255 -20.11 -6.97 5.04
CA ALA A 255 -19.70 -8.21 5.70
C ALA A 255 -20.42 -8.41 7.05
N GLY A 256 -20.67 -7.31 7.78
CA GLY A 256 -21.49 -7.31 9.00
C GLY A 256 -22.93 -7.77 8.72
N ALA A 257 -23.58 -7.17 7.72
CA ALA A 257 -24.92 -7.55 7.28
C ALA A 257 -25.00 -9.02 6.83
N ALA A 258 -23.97 -9.49 6.11
CA ALA A 258 -23.88 -10.88 5.64
C ALA A 258 -23.78 -11.91 6.77
N THR A 259 -23.10 -11.59 7.86
CA THR A 259 -22.73 -12.54 8.92
C THR A 259 -23.54 -12.35 10.22
N GLY A 260 -24.21 -11.22 10.37
CA GLY A 260 -24.90 -10.82 11.60
C GLY A 260 -23.95 -10.23 12.64
N ALA A 261 -22.75 -9.79 12.24
CA ALA A 261 -21.84 -9.07 13.13
C ALA A 261 -22.27 -7.61 13.29
N THR A 262 -22.16 -7.07 14.51
CA THR A 262 -22.53 -5.68 14.83
C THR A 262 -21.33 -4.79 15.16
N GLU A 263 -20.15 -5.38 15.30
CA GLU A 263 -18.91 -4.70 15.67
C GLU A 263 -17.80 -4.98 14.68
N GLY A 264 -17.12 -3.93 14.23
CA GLY A 264 -15.99 -3.96 13.33
C GLY A 264 -14.74 -3.32 13.94
N TYR A 265 -13.57 -3.89 13.67
CA TYR A 265 -12.28 -3.35 14.10
C TYR A 265 -11.36 -3.19 12.90
N ILE A 266 -10.81 -1.99 12.70
CA ILE A 266 -9.75 -1.73 11.73
C ILE A 266 -8.42 -1.73 12.49
N TYR A 267 -7.60 -2.73 12.25
CA TYR A 267 -6.25 -2.78 12.79
C TYR A 267 -5.29 -2.12 11.79
N VAL A 268 -4.72 -1.00 12.18
CA VAL A 268 -3.84 -0.18 11.34
C VAL A 268 -2.56 0.14 12.07
N ARG A 269 -1.44 0.21 11.36
CA ARG A 269 -0.12 0.53 11.93
C ARG A 269 -0.09 1.96 12.48
N ALA A 270 0.58 2.16 13.62
CA ALA A 270 0.80 3.49 14.20
C ALA A 270 1.65 4.39 13.28
N GLU A 271 2.47 3.80 12.40
CA GLU A 271 3.28 4.48 11.39
C GLU A 271 2.47 5.07 10.22
N TYR A 272 1.14 4.82 10.18
CA TYR A 272 0.24 5.36 9.18
C TYR A 272 -0.71 6.44 9.76
N PRO A 273 -0.18 7.55 10.32
CA PRO A 273 -1.00 8.54 11.02
C PRO A 273 -2.05 9.20 10.13
N LEU A 274 -1.76 9.38 8.84
CA LEU A 274 -2.69 9.95 7.88
C LEU A 274 -3.86 8.99 7.60
N ALA A 275 -3.58 7.70 7.43
CA ALA A 275 -4.62 6.68 7.26
C ALA A 275 -5.54 6.61 8.48
N VAL A 276 -4.96 6.62 9.70
CA VAL A 276 -5.73 6.67 10.96
C VAL A 276 -6.63 7.89 11.00
N LYS A 277 -6.11 9.08 10.68
CA LYS A 277 -6.88 10.34 10.66
C LYS A 277 -8.05 10.24 9.67
N ARG A 278 -7.80 9.81 8.44
CA ARG A 278 -8.84 9.74 7.39
C ARG A 278 -9.89 8.69 7.66
N LEU A 279 -9.51 7.54 8.19
CA LEU A 279 -10.45 6.52 8.67
C LEU A 279 -11.35 7.07 9.79
N GLN A 280 -10.77 7.80 10.76
CA GLN A 280 -11.57 8.39 11.85
C GLN A 280 -12.55 9.43 11.30
N VAL A 281 -12.11 10.33 10.41
CA VAL A 281 -12.99 11.32 9.75
C VAL A 281 -14.12 10.61 8.98
N ALA A 282 -13.82 9.53 8.27
CA ALA A 282 -14.82 8.76 7.53
C ALA A 282 -15.84 8.08 8.47
N ILE A 283 -15.40 7.50 9.57
CA ILE A 283 -16.26 6.90 10.61
C ILE A 283 -17.18 7.98 11.21
N ASP A 284 -16.62 9.11 11.63
CA ASP A 284 -17.38 10.19 12.27
C ASP A 284 -18.43 10.78 11.32
N LYS A 285 -18.08 11.01 10.06
CA LYS A 285 -19.02 11.52 9.05
C LYS A 285 -20.10 10.50 8.69
N ALA A 286 -19.75 9.23 8.53
CA ALA A 286 -20.74 8.18 8.28
C ALA A 286 -21.70 8.02 9.46
N ALA A 287 -21.21 8.09 10.69
CA ALA A 287 -22.04 8.05 11.89
C ALA A 287 -22.97 9.28 12.01
N ALA A 288 -22.43 10.48 11.77
CA ALA A 288 -23.22 11.72 11.79
C ALA A 288 -24.32 11.73 10.71
N ALA A 289 -24.08 11.10 9.56
CA ALA A 289 -25.05 10.96 8.48
C ALA A 289 -26.07 9.81 8.73
N GLY A 290 -25.94 9.01 9.79
CA GLY A 290 -26.81 7.87 10.06
C GLY A 290 -26.54 6.64 9.20
N LEU A 291 -25.38 6.59 8.54
CA LEU A 291 -24.90 5.46 7.73
C LEU A 291 -24.14 4.43 8.57
N LEU A 292 -23.77 4.77 9.79
CA LEU A 292 -23.08 3.90 10.76
C LEU A 292 -23.70 4.10 12.13
N GLY A 293 -23.71 3.07 12.98
CA GLY A 293 -24.26 3.13 14.33
C GLY A 293 -25.47 2.24 14.54
N ASN A 294 -26.49 2.72 15.24
CA ASN A 294 -27.68 1.94 15.60
C ASN A 294 -28.80 2.08 14.57
N ASP A 295 -29.46 0.94 14.25
CA ASP A 295 -30.64 0.87 13.37
C ASP A 295 -30.47 1.71 12.11
N ILE A 296 -29.44 1.36 11.35
CA ILE A 296 -29.00 2.09 10.15
C ILE A 296 -30.11 2.11 9.10
N MET A 297 -30.46 3.31 8.61
CA MET A 297 -31.54 3.55 7.63
C MET A 297 -32.91 2.96 8.06
N GLY A 298 -33.14 2.71 9.36
CA GLY A 298 -34.39 2.11 9.85
C GLY A 298 -34.55 0.61 9.54
N SER A 299 -33.45 -0.09 9.24
CA SER A 299 -33.45 -1.50 8.86
C SER A 299 -33.47 -2.48 10.05
N GLY A 300 -33.26 -2.01 11.27
CA GLY A 300 -33.00 -2.83 12.44
C GLY A 300 -31.56 -3.32 12.56
N PHE A 301 -30.72 -3.14 11.55
CA PHE A 301 -29.31 -3.49 11.57
C PHE A 301 -28.49 -2.38 12.25
N SER A 302 -27.55 -2.79 13.10
CA SER A 302 -26.61 -1.88 13.78
C SER A 302 -25.19 -2.34 13.50
N PHE A 303 -24.29 -1.38 13.25
CA PHE A 303 -22.88 -1.69 13.05
C PHE A 303 -22.01 -0.54 13.54
N HIS A 304 -20.99 -0.87 14.31
CA HIS A 304 -20.02 0.07 14.87
C HIS A 304 -18.61 -0.28 14.40
N ILE A 305 -17.80 0.72 14.10
CA ILE A 305 -16.41 0.52 13.65
C ILE A 305 -15.47 1.23 14.60
N HIS A 306 -14.43 0.50 15.03
CA HIS A 306 -13.39 0.98 15.93
C HIS A 306 -12.03 0.90 15.24
N ILE A 307 -11.15 1.88 15.50
CA ILE A 307 -9.76 1.85 15.04
C ILE A 307 -8.87 1.35 16.16
N ASN A 308 -8.10 0.30 15.88
CA ASN A 308 -7.06 -0.20 16.77
C ASN A 308 -5.69 0.04 16.13
N ARG A 309 -4.81 0.76 16.82
CA ARG A 309 -3.48 1.11 16.33
C ARG A 309 -2.46 0.08 16.80
N GLY A 310 -1.89 -0.67 15.84
CA GLY A 310 -0.78 -1.60 16.09
C GLY A 310 0.54 -0.87 16.24
N ALA A 311 1.45 -1.45 17.01
CA ALA A 311 2.80 -0.91 17.24
C ALA A 311 3.81 -1.23 16.09
N GLY A 312 3.33 -1.62 14.91
CA GLY A 312 4.14 -1.84 13.72
C GLY A 312 4.80 -3.22 13.60
N ALA A 313 4.51 -4.16 14.47
CA ALA A 313 5.07 -5.51 14.39
C ALA A 313 4.46 -6.31 13.23
N PHE A 314 5.27 -6.69 12.24
CA PHE A 314 4.85 -7.46 11.06
C PHE A 314 4.11 -8.76 11.40
N VAL A 315 4.54 -9.44 12.47
CA VAL A 315 3.87 -10.66 12.94
C VAL A 315 2.39 -10.45 13.29
N CYS A 316 1.98 -9.23 13.63
CA CYS A 316 0.58 -8.90 13.90
C CYS A 316 -0.31 -8.92 12.66
N GLY A 317 0.26 -8.98 11.45
CA GLY A 317 -0.48 -9.29 10.21
C GLY A 317 -1.04 -10.72 10.17
N GLU A 318 -0.50 -11.65 10.97
CA GLU A 318 -1.08 -12.99 11.14
C GLU A 318 -2.36 -12.91 11.97
N GLY A 319 -3.44 -13.50 11.48
CA GLY A 319 -4.79 -13.28 12.03
C GLY A 319 -4.96 -13.58 13.53
N SER A 320 -4.31 -14.60 14.08
CA SER A 320 -4.41 -14.92 15.50
C SER A 320 -3.52 -14.00 16.36
N ALA A 321 -2.42 -13.51 15.84
CA ALA A 321 -1.59 -12.50 16.48
C ALA A 321 -2.30 -11.14 16.50
N LEU A 322 -2.94 -10.78 15.39
CA LEU A 322 -3.72 -9.55 15.26
C LEU A 322 -4.89 -9.51 16.28
N THR A 323 -5.68 -10.58 16.35
CA THR A 323 -6.77 -10.64 17.35
C THR A 323 -6.25 -10.56 18.78
N ALA A 324 -5.15 -11.25 19.09
CA ALA A 324 -4.51 -11.15 20.40
C ALA A 324 -4.03 -9.71 20.72
N SER A 325 -3.51 -8.99 19.72
CA SER A 325 -3.10 -7.59 19.87
C SER A 325 -4.30 -6.66 20.13
N ILE A 326 -5.42 -6.83 19.42
CA ILE A 326 -6.66 -6.06 19.71
C ILE A 326 -7.15 -6.35 21.15
N GLU A 327 -7.02 -7.58 21.61
CA GLU A 327 -7.38 -7.99 22.99
C GLU A 327 -6.43 -7.43 24.06
N GLY A 328 -5.41 -6.64 23.69
CA GLY A 328 -4.42 -6.12 24.64
C GLY A 328 -3.36 -7.16 25.08
N LYS A 329 -3.32 -8.30 24.42
CA LYS A 329 -2.33 -9.35 24.66
C LYS A 329 -1.11 -9.20 23.75
N ARG A 330 -0.02 -9.91 24.08
CA ARG A 330 1.14 -9.98 23.19
C ARG A 330 0.72 -10.57 21.83
N GLY A 331 1.05 -9.88 20.72
CA GLY A 331 0.75 -10.27 19.34
C GLY A 331 1.52 -11.51 18.91
N MET A 332 1.18 -12.66 19.45
CA MET A 332 1.81 -13.94 19.14
C MET A 332 0.80 -14.89 18.49
N PRO A 333 1.18 -15.55 17.38
CA PRO A 333 0.34 -16.55 16.74
C PRO A 333 0.00 -17.73 17.65
N ARG A 334 -1.18 -18.30 17.44
CA ARG A 334 -1.61 -19.55 18.09
C ARG A 334 -1.66 -20.71 17.09
N VAL A 335 -1.66 -21.94 17.61
CA VAL A 335 -1.88 -23.14 16.82
C VAL A 335 -3.30 -23.15 16.26
N LYS A 336 -3.47 -23.63 15.05
CA LYS A 336 -4.75 -23.84 14.36
C LYS A 336 -4.97 -25.35 14.16
N PRO A 337 -6.18 -25.90 14.41
CA PRO A 337 -7.41 -25.27 14.88
C PRO A 337 -7.34 -24.83 16.36
N PRO A 338 -8.25 -23.92 16.84
CA PRO A 338 -9.38 -23.32 16.09
C PRO A 338 -8.93 -22.22 15.13
N ARG A 339 -9.66 -22.07 14.02
CA ARG A 339 -9.46 -20.98 13.06
C ARG A 339 -10.13 -19.70 13.55
N THR A 340 -9.76 -18.55 13.01
CA THR A 340 -10.33 -17.25 13.37
C THR A 340 -11.84 -17.17 13.09
N VAL A 341 -12.30 -17.87 12.05
CA VAL A 341 -13.74 -17.95 11.71
C VAL A 341 -14.56 -18.73 12.73
N ASP A 342 -13.91 -19.59 13.52
CA ASP A 342 -14.55 -20.39 14.57
C ASP A 342 -14.36 -19.71 15.94
N GLN A 343 -13.13 -19.29 16.26
CA GLN A 343 -12.76 -18.63 17.51
C GLN A 343 -11.70 -17.56 17.22
N GLY A 344 -12.15 -16.37 16.87
CA GLY A 344 -11.32 -15.19 16.59
C GLY A 344 -11.20 -14.24 17.77
N LEU A 345 -11.61 -12.99 17.56
CA LEU A 345 -11.55 -11.90 18.54
C LEU A 345 -12.42 -12.26 19.77
N TRP A 346 -11.83 -12.18 20.94
CA TRP A 346 -12.44 -12.60 22.24
C TRP A 346 -13.06 -13.99 22.20
N GLY A 347 -12.48 -14.89 21.42
CA GLY A 347 -12.96 -16.27 21.27
C GLY A 347 -14.24 -16.42 20.46
N LYS A 348 -14.71 -15.37 19.78
CA LYS A 348 -15.93 -15.36 18.98
C LYS A 348 -15.66 -15.53 17.49
N PRO A 349 -16.62 -16.06 16.70
CA PRO A 349 -16.48 -16.15 15.26
C PRO A 349 -16.16 -14.79 14.64
N THR A 350 -15.09 -14.73 13.84
CA THR A 350 -14.57 -13.46 13.32
C THR A 350 -14.23 -13.57 11.83
N VAL A 351 -14.81 -12.68 11.03
CA VAL A 351 -14.32 -12.42 9.67
C VAL A 351 -13.08 -11.54 9.76
N LEU A 352 -11.95 -12.02 9.31
CA LEU A 352 -10.73 -11.23 9.19
C LEU A 352 -10.33 -11.15 7.71
N ASN A 353 -10.41 -9.97 7.13
CA ASN A 353 -10.02 -9.68 5.75
C ASN A 353 -9.08 -8.48 5.69
N ASN A 354 -8.27 -8.44 4.64
CA ASN A 354 -7.37 -7.32 4.34
C ASN A 354 -8.14 -6.10 3.81
N VAL A 355 -7.55 -4.91 3.86
CA VAL A 355 -8.10 -3.62 3.40
C VAL A 355 -8.56 -3.68 1.94
N GLU A 356 -7.66 -4.08 1.01
CA GLU A 356 -7.99 -4.16 -0.41
C GLU A 356 -9.12 -5.17 -0.68
N THR A 357 -9.21 -6.24 0.13
CA THR A 357 -10.31 -7.20 0.02
C THR A 357 -11.66 -6.55 0.31
N PHE A 358 -11.77 -5.77 1.40
CA PHE A 358 -13.01 -5.07 1.73
C PHE A 358 -13.34 -3.97 0.71
N ALA A 359 -12.34 -3.25 0.21
CA ALA A 359 -12.54 -2.19 -0.78
C ALA A 359 -13.10 -2.68 -2.13
N ASN A 360 -12.95 -3.98 -2.46
CA ASN A 360 -13.55 -4.60 -3.65
C ASN A 360 -15.05 -4.90 -3.48
N VAL A 361 -15.52 -5.10 -2.25
CA VAL A 361 -16.88 -5.60 -1.96
C VAL A 361 -17.97 -4.69 -2.50
N PRO A 362 -17.95 -3.35 -2.31
CA PRO A 362 -19.00 -2.47 -2.82
C PRO A 362 -19.19 -2.60 -4.33
N GLY A 363 -18.07 -2.65 -5.09
CA GLY A 363 -18.10 -2.83 -6.54
C GLY A 363 -18.75 -4.15 -6.96
N ILE A 364 -18.49 -5.23 -6.24
CA ILE A 364 -19.08 -6.56 -6.51
C ILE A 364 -20.59 -6.54 -6.27
N ILE A 365 -21.04 -6.03 -5.14
CA ILE A 365 -22.46 -5.98 -4.80
C ILE A 365 -23.26 -5.09 -5.77
N ASN A 366 -22.68 -3.94 -6.19
CA ASN A 366 -23.33 -3.03 -7.12
C ASN A 366 -23.42 -3.60 -8.55
N LYS A 367 -22.30 -4.10 -9.06
CA LYS A 367 -22.17 -4.49 -10.49
C LYS A 367 -22.41 -5.99 -10.73
N GLY A 368 -22.47 -6.77 -9.67
CA GLY A 368 -22.69 -8.23 -9.70
C GLY A 368 -21.42 -9.06 -9.80
N ALA A 369 -21.51 -10.30 -9.34
CA ALA A 369 -20.43 -11.28 -9.33
C ALA A 369 -19.85 -11.53 -10.74
N ALA A 370 -20.70 -11.60 -11.76
CA ALA A 370 -20.30 -11.85 -13.15
C ALA A 370 -19.37 -10.74 -13.69
N TRP A 371 -19.63 -9.48 -13.32
CA TRP A 371 -18.75 -8.37 -13.69
C TRP A 371 -17.33 -8.56 -13.14
N TYR A 372 -17.21 -8.87 -11.85
CA TYR A 372 -15.92 -9.02 -11.22
C TYR A 372 -15.17 -10.26 -11.73
N ARG A 373 -15.90 -11.38 -11.96
CA ARG A 373 -15.36 -12.60 -12.52
C ARG A 373 -14.89 -12.43 -13.97
N GLY A 374 -15.45 -11.47 -14.70
CA GLY A 374 -15.02 -11.12 -16.05
C GLY A 374 -13.68 -10.37 -16.10
N ILE A 375 -13.13 -9.99 -14.94
CA ILE A 375 -11.82 -9.35 -14.82
C ILE A 375 -10.85 -10.39 -14.24
N GLY A 376 -9.63 -10.47 -14.80
CA GLY A 376 -8.61 -11.38 -14.31
C GLY A 376 -8.64 -12.76 -14.96
N THR A 377 -8.17 -13.78 -14.23
CA THR A 377 -8.13 -15.17 -14.70
C THR A 377 -9.24 -16.01 -14.07
N GLU A 378 -9.51 -17.19 -14.64
CA GLU A 378 -10.53 -18.12 -14.13
C GLU A 378 -10.33 -18.46 -12.64
N GLY A 379 -9.08 -18.72 -12.23
CA GLY A 379 -8.71 -19.06 -10.85
C GLY A 379 -8.49 -17.85 -9.93
N SER A 380 -8.35 -16.64 -10.51
CA SER A 380 -8.02 -15.42 -9.78
C SER A 380 -8.76 -14.23 -10.39
N ALA A 381 -10.02 -14.05 -9.99
CA ALA A 381 -10.88 -12.98 -10.49
C ALA A 381 -10.50 -11.59 -9.94
N GLY A 382 -10.88 -10.55 -10.68
CA GLY A 382 -10.74 -9.15 -10.32
C GLY A 382 -9.35 -8.57 -10.58
N THR A 383 -9.08 -7.46 -9.91
CA THR A 383 -7.80 -6.74 -9.99
C THR A 383 -6.92 -7.00 -8.78
N LYS A 384 -5.65 -6.62 -8.89
CA LYS A 384 -4.72 -6.54 -7.77
C LYS A 384 -3.93 -5.24 -7.82
N THR A 385 -3.82 -4.60 -6.69
CA THR A 385 -2.98 -3.41 -6.51
C THR A 385 -1.57 -3.82 -6.13
N PHE A 386 -0.58 -3.34 -6.88
CA PHE A 386 0.84 -3.56 -6.63
C PHE A 386 1.53 -2.25 -6.24
N ALA A 387 2.45 -2.32 -5.28
CA ALA A 387 3.44 -1.29 -5.03
C ALA A 387 4.70 -1.62 -5.83
N LEU A 388 4.92 -0.92 -6.92
CA LEU A 388 6.08 -1.06 -7.79
C LEU A 388 7.20 -0.16 -7.27
N THR A 389 8.31 -0.75 -6.85
CA THR A 389 9.45 -0.08 -6.21
C THR A 389 10.78 -0.68 -6.65
N GLY A 390 11.88 -0.12 -6.15
CA GLY A 390 13.24 -0.56 -6.49
C GLY A 390 13.77 0.13 -7.75
N ASN A 391 14.55 -0.59 -8.55
CA ASN A 391 15.22 -0.05 -9.73
C ASN A 391 14.28 -0.07 -10.95
N VAL A 392 13.27 0.80 -10.93
CA VAL A 392 12.28 1.01 -11.99
C VAL A 392 12.13 2.50 -12.27
N VAL A 393 11.87 2.87 -13.53
CA VAL A 393 11.76 4.29 -13.95
C VAL A 393 10.63 5.02 -13.20
N ASN A 394 9.48 4.38 -13.07
CA ASN A 394 8.30 4.94 -12.41
C ASN A 394 7.90 4.12 -11.20
N THR A 395 8.25 4.60 -10.03
CA THR A 395 7.82 4.03 -8.75
C THR A 395 6.39 4.48 -8.41
N GLY A 396 5.53 3.55 -8.00
CA GLY A 396 4.17 3.92 -7.62
C GLY A 396 3.22 2.75 -7.38
N LEU A 397 1.92 3.09 -7.32
CA LEU A 397 0.84 2.11 -7.21
C LEU A 397 0.29 1.77 -8.59
N VAL A 398 0.23 0.49 -8.87
CA VAL A 398 -0.26 -0.06 -10.13
C VAL A 398 -1.42 -0.99 -9.84
N GLU A 399 -2.59 -0.76 -10.43
CA GLU A 399 -3.70 -1.70 -10.35
C GLU A 399 -3.97 -2.30 -11.73
N VAL A 400 -3.87 -3.63 -11.81
CA VAL A 400 -4.04 -4.40 -13.04
C VAL A 400 -4.96 -5.60 -12.82
N PRO A 401 -5.58 -6.14 -13.88
CA PRO A 401 -6.27 -7.42 -13.78
C PRO A 401 -5.33 -8.51 -13.26
N MET A 402 -5.86 -9.41 -12.44
CA MET A 402 -5.13 -10.60 -12.06
C MET A 402 -4.74 -11.38 -13.33
N GLY A 403 -3.49 -11.83 -13.41
CA GLY A 403 -2.95 -12.47 -14.61
C GLY A 403 -2.19 -11.54 -15.57
N ALA A 404 -2.18 -10.22 -15.31
CA ALA A 404 -1.22 -9.33 -15.99
C ALA A 404 0.20 -9.84 -15.76
N THR A 405 1.10 -9.67 -16.73
CA THR A 405 2.47 -10.17 -16.64
C THR A 405 3.40 -9.19 -15.91
N LEU A 406 4.50 -9.70 -15.36
CA LEU A 406 5.55 -8.84 -14.78
C LEU A 406 6.13 -7.90 -15.84
N ARG A 407 6.21 -8.33 -17.09
CA ARG A 407 6.68 -7.49 -18.20
C ARG A 407 5.78 -6.28 -18.40
N GLU A 408 4.47 -6.48 -18.44
CA GLU A 408 3.50 -5.38 -18.53
C GLU A 408 3.63 -4.41 -17.35
N ILE A 409 3.77 -4.94 -16.12
CA ILE A 409 3.84 -4.10 -14.91
C ILE A 409 5.16 -3.32 -14.86
N ILE A 410 6.30 -3.97 -15.08
CA ILE A 410 7.63 -3.37 -14.90
C ILE A 410 8.01 -2.48 -16.09
N PHE A 411 7.80 -2.96 -17.32
CA PHE A 411 8.27 -2.26 -18.51
C PHE A 411 7.21 -1.35 -19.11
N ASP A 412 6.00 -1.85 -19.31
CA ASP A 412 4.96 -1.09 -20.00
C ASP A 412 4.34 0.01 -19.14
N ILE A 413 4.13 -0.27 -17.85
CA ILE A 413 3.59 0.67 -16.88
C ILE A 413 4.72 1.39 -16.14
N GLY A 414 5.67 0.63 -15.59
CA GLY A 414 6.80 1.14 -14.81
C GLY A 414 7.87 1.84 -15.62
N GLY A 415 7.87 1.72 -16.96
CA GLY A 415 8.85 2.36 -17.84
C GLY A 415 10.20 1.64 -17.92
N GLY A 416 10.31 0.43 -17.36
CA GLY A 416 11.52 -0.40 -17.40
C GLY A 416 12.60 0.01 -16.39
N ILE A 417 13.82 -0.43 -16.65
CA ILE A 417 14.97 -0.21 -15.77
C ILE A 417 15.66 1.11 -16.11
N PRO A 418 15.94 1.98 -15.12
CA PRO A 418 16.55 3.27 -15.39
C PRO A 418 18.00 3.15 -15.91
N ASN A 419 18.49 4.20 -16.58
CA ASN A 419 19.86 4.37 -17.03
C ASN A 419 20.35 3.31 -18.03
N GLY A 420 19.44 2.64 -18.76
CA GLY A 420 19.77 1.61 -19.74
C GLY A 420 20.33 0.32 -19.16
N LYS A 421 20.23 0.12 -17.85
CA LYS A 421 20.64 -1.11 -17.18
C LYS A 421 19.70 -2.26 -17.50
N LYS A 422 20.18 -3.50 -17.27
CA LYS A 422 19.40 -4.71 -17.48
C LYS A 422 18.60 -5.07 -16.23
N PHE A 423 17.41 -5.61 -16.46
CA PHE A 423 16.64 -6.27 -15.43
C PHE A 423 17.39 -7.51 -14.91
N LYS A 424 17.47 -7.69 -13.62
CA LYS A 424 18.05 -8.88 -12.97
C LYS A 424 17.00 -9.74 -12.32
N ALA A 425 16.16 -9.14 -11.47
CA ALA A 425 15.15 -9.85 -10.70
C ALA A 425 14.05 -8.91 -10.20
N VAL A 426 12.96 -9.50 -9.74
CA VAL A 426 11.95 -8.84 -8.93
C VAL A 426 11.63 -9.69 -7.72
N GLN A 427 11.70 -9.11 -6.51
CA GLN A 427 11.16 -9.73 -5.31
C GLN A 427 9.66 -9.48 -5.25
N ILE A 428 8.88 -10.53 -5.12
CA ILE A 428 7.43 -10.49 -4.97
C ILE A 428 7.01 -11.12 -3.65
N GLY A 429 5.94 -10.59 -3.03
CA GLY A 429 5.37 -11.15 -1.80
C GLY A 429 6.19 -10.85 -0.53
N GLY A 430 7.05 -9.85 -0.60
CA GLY A 430 7.85 -9.41 0.54
C GLY A 430 8.71 -10.53 1.13
N PRO A 431 8.88 -10.55 2.47
CA PRO A 431 9.72 -11.56 3.15
C PRO A 431 9.14 -12.97 3.12
N SER A 432 7.89 -13.13 2.72
CA SER A 432 7.22 -14.44 2.57
C SER A 432 7.21 -14.97 1.13
N GLY A 433 7.69 -14.17 0.19
CA GLY A 433 7.70 -14.48 -1.23
C GLY A 433 9.07 -14.90 -1.75
N GLY A 434 9.32 -14.67 -3.04
CA GLY A 434 10.57 -15.07 -3.69
C GLY A 434 11.01 -14.15 -4.80
N CYS A 435 12.24 -14.32 -5.26
CA CYS A 435 12.81 -13.63 -6.40
C CYS A 435 12.45 -14.35 -7.70
N LEU A 436 11.88 -13.60 -8.64
CA LEU A 436 11.61 -14.03 -10.00
C LEU A 436 12.62 -13.40 -10.97
N THR A 437 13.01 -14.16 -11.99
CA THR A 437 14.04 -13.80 -12.98
C THR A 437 13.42 -13.36 -14.30
N GLU A 438 14.26 -13.02 -15.29
CA GLU A 438 13.84 -12.65 -16.64
C GLU A 438 12.95 -13.72 -17.31
N GLU A 439 13.22 -15.01 -17.06
CA GLU A 439 12.42 -16.13 -17.57
C GLU A 439 10.96 -16.12 -17.11
N HIS A 440 10.67 -15.40 -16.00
CA HIS A 440 9.36 -15.31 -15.40
C HIS A 440 8.58 -14.05 -15.80
N LEU A 441 9.17 -13.15 -16.60
CA LEU A 441 8.55 -11.87 -16.95
C LEU A 441 7.19 -12.01 -17.65
N ASP A 442 7.00 -13.08 -18.41
CA ASP A 442 5.78 -13.32 -19.18
C ASP A 442 4.80 -14.29 -18.48
N TYR A 443 5.11 -14.68 -17.23
CA TYR A 443 4.18 -15.47 -16.42
C TYR A 443 3.03 -14.61 -15.90
N PRO A 444 1.80 -15.16 -15.88
CA PRO A 444 0.65 -14.46 -15.34
C PRO A 444 0.78 -14.29 -13.82
N MET A 445 0.56 -13.05 -13.35
CA MET A 445 0.58 -12.68 -11.96
C MET A 445 -0.75 -13.04 -11.30
N ASP A 446 -0.96 -14.34 -11.07
CA ASP A 446 -2.12 -14.86 -10.36
C ASP A 446 -1.70 -15.85 -9.25
N PHE A 447 -2.65 -16.19 -8.36
CA PHE A 447 -2.36 -17.01 -7.18
C PHE A 447 -1.88 -18.42 -7.56
N ASP A 448 -2.43 -19.00 -8.61
CA ASP A 448 -2.20 -20.41 -8.93
C ASP A 448 -0.92 -20.58 -9.76
N SER A 449 -0.63 -19.63 -10.66
CA SER A 449 0.59 -19.61 -11.47
C SER A 449 1.83 -19.38 -10.61
N LEU A 450 1.79 -18.38 -9.72
CA LEU A 450 2.92 -18.10 -8.83
C LEU A 450 3.17 -19.24 -7.82
N LYS A 451 2.12 -19.88 -7.34
CA LYS A 451 2.25 -21.05 -6.46
C LYS A 451 3.03 -22.18 -7.13
N LYS A 452 2.85 -22.41 -8.42
CA LYS A 452 3.61 -23.42 -9.19
C LYS A 452 5.10 -23.08 -9.25
N LEU A 453 5.46 -21.80 -9.22
CA LEU A 453 6.84 -21.32 -9.17
C LEU A 453 7.43 -21.29 -7.75
N GLY A 454 6.66 -21.70 -6.73
CA GLY A 454 7.07 -21.58 -5.31
C GLY A 454 7.02 -20.16 -4.77
N ALA A 455 6.52 -19.20 -5.57
CA ALA A 455 6.32 -17.80 -5.18
C ALA A 455 4.90 -17.56 -4.68
N ILE A 456 4.65 -16.37 -4.14
CA ILE A 456 3.31 -15.89 -3.74
C ILE A 456 3.17 -14.43 -4.14
N ILE A 457 1.95 -14.00 -4.45
CA ILE A 457 1.65 -12.58 -4.69
C ILE A 457 1.95 -11.74 -3.45
N GLY A 458 1.74 -12.30 -2.26
CA GLY A 458 1.83 -11.55 -1.02
C GLY A 458 0.78 -10.44 -0.95
N SER A 459 1.12 -9.36 -0.26
CA SER A 459 0.31 -8.15 -0.21
C SER A 459 0.31 -7.36 -1.53
N GLY A 460 1.31 -7.56 -2.39
CA GLY A 460 1.46 -6.89 -3.70
C GLY A 460 2.70 -6.00 -3.81
N GLY A 461 3.66 -6.11 -2.88
CA GLY A 461 4.95 -5.45 -3.02
C GLY A 461 5.78 -6.08 -4.14
N LEU A 462 6.27 -5.23 -5.06
CA LEU A 462 7.21 -5.58 -6.12
C LEU A 462 8.46 -4.74 -5.97
N VAL A 463 9.60 -5.38 -5.68
CA VAL A 463 10.90 -4.70 -5.58
C VAL A 463 11.76 -5.13 -6.75
N VAL A 464 11.90 -4.25 -7.73
CA VAL A 464 12.66 -4.50 -8.97
C VAL A 464 14.15 -4.28 -8.73
N MET A 465 14.97 -5.14 -9.28
CA MET A 465 16.42 -5.14 -9.14
C MET A 465 17.10 -5.15 -10.52
N ASP A 466 18.14 -4.34 -10.65
CA ASP A 466 18.98 -4.27 -11.83
C ASP A 466 20.24 -5.16 -11.72
N GLU A 467 21.03 -5.19 -12.78
CA GLU A 467 22.26 -5.97 -12.89
C GLU A 467 23.31 -5.67 -11.81
N ASP A 468 23.27 -4.48 -11.20
CA ASP A 468 24.18 -4.07 -10.12
C ASP A 468 23.69 -4.46 -8.71
N THR A 469 22.70 -5.32 -8.62
CA THR A 469 22.18 -5.80 -7.34
C THR A 469 22.82 -7.14 -6.94
N CYS A 470 23.42 -7.22 -5.75
CA CYS A 470 23.92 -8.47 -5.20
C CYS A 470 22.75 -9.28 -4.59
N MET A 471 22.53 -10.49 -5.10
CA MET A 471 21.38 -11.31 -4.65
C MET A 471 21.61 -11.94 -3.27
N VAL A 472 22.86 -12.07 -2.82
CA VAL A 472 23.18 -12.51 -1.44
C VAL A 472 22.81 -11.41 -0.45
N GLU A 473 23.07 -10.13 -0.79
CA GLU A 473 22.66 -8.99 0.04
C GLU A 473 21.13 -8.87 0.11
N VAL A 474 20.43 -9.13 -0.98
CA VAL A 474 18.94 -9.18 -1.00
C VAL A 474 18.44 -10.27 -0.05
N ALA A 475 19.02 -11.46 -0.10
CA ALA A 475 18.67 -12.56 0.80
C ALA A 475 18.92 -12.19 2.27
N ARG A 476 20.09 -11.59 2.56
CA ARG A 476 20.44 -11.11 3.90
C ARG A 476 19.46 -10.06 4.40
N PHE A 477 19.10 -9.08 3.56
CA PHE A 477 18.15 -8.02 3.90
C PHE A 477 16.80 -8.60 4.34
N PHE A 478 16.20 -9.49 3.56
CA PHE A 478 14.92 -10.12 3.91
C PHE A 478 15.02 -11.04 5.11
N MET A 479 16.13 -11.75 5.28
CA MET A 479 16.34 -12.60 6.47
C MET A 479 16.52 -11.76 7.73
N HIS A 480 17.27 -10.66 7.67
CA HIS A 480 17.43 -9.70 8.77
C HIS A 480 16.07 -9.11 9.18
N PHE A 481 15.27 -8.69 8.20
CA PHE A 481 13.90 -8.22 8.46
C PHE A 481 13.07 -9.30 9.17
N THR A 482 13.03 -10.52 8.64
CA THR A 482 12.23 -11.61 9.22
C THR A 482 12.70 -12.00 10.62
N GLN A 483 14.02 -12.00 10.87
CA GLN A 483 14.60 -12.28 12.18
C GLN A 483 14.16 -11.22 13.21
N ASN A 484 14.20 -9.93 12.86
CA ASN A 484 13.76 -8.83 13.72
C ASN A 484 12.25 -8.88 14.00
N GLU A 485 11.44 -9.31 13.03
CA GLU A 485 9.99 -9.40 13.13
C GLU A 485 9.49 -10.72 13.75
N SER A 486 10.37 -11.63 14.07
CA SER A 486 10.02 -12.88 14.76
C SER A 486 9.48 -12.59 16.16
N CYS A 487 8.28 -13.12 16.48
CA CYS A 487 7.70 -13.01 17.83
C CYS A 487 8.48 -13.81 18.89
N GLY A 488 9.46 -14.63 18.49
CA GLY A 488 10.29 -15.44 19.35
C GLY A 488 9.60 -16.66 20.00
N LYS A 489 8.33 -16.96 19.68
CA LYS A 489 7.57 -18.01 20.35
C LYS A 489 8.09 -19.43 20.08
N CYS A 490 8.33 -19.77 18.81
CA CYS A 490 8.80 -21.10 18.43
C CYS A 490 10.30 -21.10 18.13
N THR A 491 11.02 -22.12 18.61
CA THR A 491 12.47 -22.27 18.46
C THR A 491 12.93 -22.27 17.00
N PRO A 492 12.28 -22.99 16.06
CA PRO A 492 12.71 -23.02 14.67
C PRO A 492 12.78 -21.63 14.02
N CYS A 493 11.78 -20.78 14.26
CA CYS A 493 11.79 -19.40 13.78
C CYS A 493 12.80 -18.53 14.53
N ARG A 494 12.76 -18.51 15.88
CA ARG A 494 13.62 -17.66 16.70
C ARG A 494 15.11 -17.91 16.47
N GLU A 495 15.54 -19.18 16.59
CA GLU A 495 16.96 -19.56 16.46
C GLU A 495 17.34 -19.81 15.00
N GLY A 496 16.47 -20.44 14.21
CA GLY A 496 16.78 -20.78 12.84
C GLY A 496 16.98 -19.57 11.94
N THR A 497 16.09 -18.56 12.02
CA THR A 497 16.27 -17.33 11.23
C THR A 497 17.53 -16.56 11.63
N LYS A 498 17.89 -16.58 12.93
CA LYS A 498 19.14 -15.99 13.41
C LYS A 498 20.36 -16.71 12.84
N ARG A 499 20.40 -18.05 12.88
CA ARG A 499 21.51 -18.84 12.32
C ARG A 499 21.64 -18.66 10.82
N MET A 500 20.51 -18.60 10.11
CA MET A 500 20.51 -18.33 8.68
C MET A 500 21.05 -16.94 8.35
N LEU A 501 20.67 -15.91 9.14
CA LEU A 501 21.21 -14.55 9.00
C LEU A 501 22.72 -14.52 9.24
N GLU A 502 23.21 -15.10 10.34
CA GLU A 502 24.64 -15.18 10.65
C GLU A 502 25.45 -15.90 9.55
N THR A 503 24.85 -16.92 8.93
CA THR A 503 25.46 -17.61 7.79
C THR A 503 25.54 -16.71 6.55
N LEU A 504 24.48 -15.98 6.23
CA LEU A 504 24.48 -15.01 5.13
C LEU A 504 25.48 -13.87 5.37
N GLU A 505 25.61 -13.40 6.60
CA GLU A 505 26.60 -12.37 6.99
C GLU A 505 28.03 -12.86 6.79
N ARG A 506 28.37 -14.12 7.18
CA ARG A 506 29.68 -14.71 6.88
C ARG A 506 29.93 -14.79 5.36
N ILE A 507 28.93 -15.21 4.58
CA ILE A 507 29.04 -15.29 3.13
C ILE A 507 29.34 -13.93 2.52
N ILE A 508 28.60 -12.88 2.91
CA ILE A 508 28.78 -11.51 2.41
C ILE A 508 30.14 -10.94 2.77
N ASN A 509 30.64 -11.25 3.96
CA ASN A 509 31.95 -10.81 4.41
C ASN A 509 33.12 -11.62 3.80
N ASN A 510 32.82 -12.52 2.83
CA ASN A 510 33.79 -13.42 2.18
C ASN A 510 34.50 -14.38 3.16
N GLU A 511 33.88 -14.68 4.30
CA GLU A 511 34.30 -15.66 5.29
C GLU A 511 33.55 -16.99 5.13
N GLY A 512 32.61 -17.05 4.17
CA GLY A 512 31.79 -18.22 3.90
C GLY A 512 32.53 -19.30 3.12
N SER A 513 31.93 -20.49 3.11
CA SER A 513 32.39 -21.68 2.40
C SER A 513 31.24 -22.37 1.67
N LEU A 514 31.51 -23.36 0.83
CA LEU A 514 30.50 -24.20 0.19
C LEU A 514 29.60 -24.90 1.21
N ALA A 515 30.13 -25.30 2.37
CA ALA A 515 29.36 -25.91 3.45
C ALA A 515 28.28 -24.95 4.03
N ASP A 516 28.47 -23.64 3.92
CA ASP A 516 27.48 -22.67 4.35
C ASP A 516 26.26 -22.64 3.41
N LEU A 517 26.44 -22.97 2.13
CA LEU A 517 25.32 -23.10 1.21
C LEU A 517 24.45 -24.32 1.56
N ASP A 518 25.08 -25.45 1.86
CA ASP A 518 24.40 -26.67 2.31
C ASP A 518 23.69 -26.43 3.67
N LEU A 519 24.32 -25.65 4.55
CA LEU A 519 23.73 -25.26 5.83
C LEU A 519 22.47 -24.38 5.63
N LEU A 520 22.48 -23.42 4.69
CA LEU A 520 21.30 -22.61 4.36
C LEU A 520 20.13 -23.49 3.88
N GLU A 521 20.39 -24.49 3.04
CA GLU A 521 19.38 -25.42 2.55
C GLU A 521 18.80 -26.26 3.72
N SER A 522 19.64 -26.85 4.56
CA SER A 522 19.22 -27.66 5.70
C SER A 522 18.44 -26.86 6.76
N LEU A 523 18.88 -25.64 7.05
CA LEU A 523 18.16 -24.74 7.95
C LEU A 523 16.80 -24.35 7.38
N SER A 524 16.73 -24.11 6.06
CA SER A 524 15.49 -23.78 5.38
C SER A 524 14.43 -24.87 5.55
N ASP A 525 14.79 -26.12 5.32
CA ASP A 525 13.88 -27.26 5.47
C ASP A 525 13.38 -27.37 6.92
N THR A 526 14.32 -27.30 7.87
CA THR A 526 13.98 -27.37 9.30
C THR A 526 13.02 -26.25 9.72
N ILE A 527 13.30 -24.99 9.34
CA ILE A 527 12.48 -23.84 9.72
C ILE A 527 11.10 -23.94 9.06
N THR A 528 11.05 -24.27 7.77
CA THR A 528 9.80 -24.34 6.99
C THR A 528 8.86 -25.40 7.56
N ASP A 529 9.37 -26.59 7.87
CA ASP A 529 8.57 -27.73 8.29
C ASP A 529 8.11 -27.65 9.75
N THR A 530 8.84 -26.95 10.60
CA THR A 530 8.61 -27.00 12.05
C THR A 530 8.18 -25.67 12.69
N ALA A 531 8.20 -24.55 11.94
CA ALA A 531 7.73 -23.26 12.45
C ALA A 531 6.21 -23.24 12.66
N LEU A 532 5.77 -22.55 13.71
CA LEU A 532 4.38 -22.51 14.15
C LEU A 532 3.42 -21.79 13.18
N CYS A 533 3.87 -20.72 12.55
CA CYS A 533 3.03 -19.84 11.74
C CYS A 533 3.65 -19.50 10.39
N GLY A 534 2.86 -18.84 9.52
CA GLY A 534 3.27 -18.48 8.16
C GLY A 534 4.56 -17.65 8.09
N LEU A 535 4.84 -16.77 9.08
CA LEU A 535 6.07 -15.99 9.10
C LEU A 535 7.30 -16.91 9.09
N GLY A 536 7.39 -17.86 10.03
CA GLY A 536 8.51 -18.80 10.05
C GLY A 536 8.50 -19.78 8.88
N GLN A 537 7.33 -20.33 8.52
CA GLN A 537 7.18 -21.29 7.43
C GLN A 537 7.57 -20.72 6.04
N THR A 538 7.59 -19.42 5.89
CA THR A 538 7.96 -18.75 4.63
C THR A 538 9.23 -17.91 4.70
N ALA A 539 9.81 -17.77 5.88
CA ALA A 539 11.00 -16.95 6.16
C ALA A 539 12.18 -17.21 5.20
N CYS A 540 12.36 -18.47 4.83
CA CYS A 540 13.51 -18.92 4.03
C CYS A 540 13.30 -18.73 2.52
N LYS A 541 12.09 -18.42 2.04
CA LYS A 541 11.80 -18.35 0.61
C LYS A 541 12.65 -17.33 -0.16
N PRO A 542 12.88 -16.09 0.33
CA PRO A 542 13.78 -15.17 -0.36
C PRO A 542 15.20 -15.72 -0.49
N VAL A 543 15.73 -16.36 0.56
CA VAL A 543 17.07 -16.98 0.56
C VAL A 543 17.13 -18.12 -0.46
N MET A 544 16.18 -19.04 -0.40
CA MET A 544 16.18 -20.21 -1.28
C MET A 544 15.93 -19.87 -2.74
N SER A 545 15.09 -18.86 -3.03
CA SER A 545 14.86 -18.41 -4.40
C SER A 545 16.09 -17.70 -4.99
N THR A 546 16.79 -16.89 -4.19
CA THR A 546 18.05 -16.25 -4.63
C THR A 546 19.17 -17.26 -4.78
N LEU A 547 19.32 -18.21 -3.86
CA LEU A 547 20.34 -19.27 -3.93
C LEU A 547 20.14 -20.17 -5.16
N ARG A 548 18.88 -20.49 -5.48
CA ARG A 548 18.54 -21.33 -6.66
C ARG A 548 18.78 -20.58 -7.97
N ASN A 549 18.25 -19.37 -8.07
CA ASN A 549 18.21 -18.63 -9.33
C ASN A 549 19.50 -17.87 -9.62
N PHE A 550 20.29 -17.54 -8.59
CA PHE A 550 21.52 -16.75 -8.68
C PHE A 550 22.68 -17.41 -7.96
N ARG A 551 22.80 -18.74 -8.06
CA ARG A 551 23.86 -19.52 -7.41
C ARG A 551 25.25 -18.98 -7.69
N GLN A 552 25.48 -18.40 -8.87
CA GLN A 552 26.76 -17.80 -9.23
C GLN A 552 27.12 -16.59 -8.35
N ASP A 553 26.15 -15.80 -7.93
CA ASP A 553 26.38 -14.69 -6.98
C ASP A 553 26.89 -15.23 -5.64
N TYR A 554 26.33 -16.36 -5.14
CA TYR A 554 26.80 -17.02 -3.94
C TYR A 554 28.20 -17.61 -4.10
N LEU A 555 28.48 -18.29 -5.22
CA LEU A 555 29.80 -18.89 -5.48
C LEU A 555 30.91 -17.84 -5.52
N ARG A 556 30.66 -16.65 -6.04
CA ARG A 556 31.62 -15.53 -5.99
C ARG A 556 32.03 -15.16 -4.57
N HIS A 557 31.09 -15.24 -3.62
CA HIS A 557 31.40 -14.96 -2.20
C HIS A 557 32.11 -16.12 -1.49
N VAL A 558 31.73 -17.39 -1.77
CA VAL A 558 32.25 -18.53 -0.98
C VAL A 558 33.42 -19.26 -1.64
N VAL A 559 33.66 -19.06 -2.94
CA VAL A 559 34.77 -19.67 -3.69
C VAL A 559 35.79 -18.63 -4.10
N ASP A 560 35.33 -17.55 -4.77
CA ASP A 560 36.23 -16.50 -5.27
C ASP A 560 36.59 -15.51 -4.16
N HIS A 561 35.85 -15.51 -3.06
CA HIS A 561 35.95 -14.56 -1.94
C HIS A 561 35.99 -13.10 -2.41
N HIS A 562 35.29 -12.84 -3.52
CA HIS A 562 35.22 -11.54 -4.14
C HIS A 562 33.88 -11.36 -4.88
N CYS A 563 33.11 -10.36 -4.52
CA CYS A 563 31.92 -9.95 -5.25
C CYS A 563 32.14 -8.57 -5.89
N PRO A 564 32.05 -8.43 -7.20
CA PRO A 564 32.28 -7.15 -7.86
C PRO A 564 31.24 -6.07 -7.48
N ILE A 565 30.11 -6.50 -6.90
CA ILE A 565 29.03 -5.59 -6.48
C ILE A 565 29.23 -5.17 -5.01
N CYS A 566 29.50 -6.12 -4.10
CA CYS A 566 29.63 -5.85 -2.67
C CYS A 566 31.05 -5.37 -2.30
N ASN A 567 32.09 -5.97 -2.87
CA ASN A 567 33.48 -5.66 -2.51
C ASN A 567 34.04 -4.45 -3.27
N GLY A 568 33.48 -4.11 -4.43
CA GLY A 568 33.79 -2.84 -5.14
C GLY A 568 33.10 -1.62 -4.51
N ARG A 569 32.30 -1.84 -3.50
CA ARG A 569 31.52 -0.81 -2.81
C ARG A 569 31.78 -0.80 -1.31
N LYS A 570 33.02 -0.82 -0.86
CA LYS A 570 33.34 -0.20 0.42
C LYS A 570 33.07 1.30 0.27
N ARG A 571 31.79 1.66 0.28
CA ARG A 571 31.36 3.05 0.26
C ARG A 571 31.42 3.55 1.67
N ARG A 572 32.46 4.25 2.00
CA ARG A 572 32.52 5.08 3.18
C ARG A 572 31.58 6.25 2.97
N LEU A 573 30.62 6.42 3.86
CA LEU A 573 29.81 7.65 3.85
C LEU A 573 30.62 8.75 4.52
N GLU A 574 30.75 9.88 3.85
CA GLU A 574 31.46 11.04 4.39
C GLU A 574 30.56 12.30 4.34
N ILE A 575 30.64 13.07 5.41
CA ILE A 575 29.97 14.39 5.46
C ILE A 575 30.98 15.43 4.98
N LYS A 576 30.70 16.11 3.88
CA LYS A 576 31.48 17.26 3.38
C LYS A 576 31.34 18.44 4.34
N PRO A 577 32.42 18.83 5.05
CA PRO A 577 32.34 19.88 6.05
C PRO A 577 31.89 21.22 5.49
N GLU A 578 32.27 21.52 4.24
CA GLU A 578 31.93 22.76 3.54
C GLU A 578 30.44 22.91 3.21
N LEU A 579 29.74 21.78 3.02
CA LEU A 579 28.30 21.76 2.75
C LEU A 579 27.47 21.56 4.03
N CYS A 580 28.07 21.00 5.09
CA CYS A 580 27.38 20.68 6.32
C CYS A 580 27.06 21.95 7.15
N LYS A 581 25.78 22.19 7.39
CA LYS A 581 25.32 23.32 8.23
C LYS A 581 25.12 22.95 9.70
N GLY A 582 25.52 21.75 10.12
CA GLY A 582 25.42 21.32 11.52
C GLY A 582 23.98 21.21 12.06
N CYS A 583 23.01 20.88 11.21
CA CYS A 583 21.59 20.80 11.60
C CYS A 583 21.23 19.53 12.40
N GLY A 584 22.11 18.53 12.45
CA GLY A 584 21.94 17.28 13.19
C GLY A 584 20.85 16.35 12.66
N LYS A 585 20.24 16.63 11.49
CA LYS A 585 19.17 15.79 10.94
C LYS A 585 19.66 14.39 10.60
N CYS A 586 20.87 14.26 10.06
CA CYS A 586 21.52 12.99 9.76
C CYS A 586 21.74 12.13 11.02
N ALA A 587 22.20 12.74 12.10
CA ALA A 587 22.42 12.02 13.37
C ALA A 587 21.12 11.50 13.98
N ARG A 588 20.05 12.32 13.96
CA ARG A 588 18.72 11.90 14.46
C ARG A 588 18.08 10.78 13.64
N ASN A 589 18.44 10.63 12.38
CA ASN A 589 17.92 9.57 11.50
C ASN A 589 18.87 8.38 11.40
N CYS A 590 19.98 8.36 12.12
CA CYS A 590 20.90 7.25 12.11
C CYS A 590 20.47 6.16 13.10
N PRO A 591 20.02 4.98 12.65
CA PRO A 591 19.55 3.93 13.55
C PRO A 591 20.69 3.32 14.41
N MET A 592 21.96 3.52 13.99
CA MET A 592 23.14 2.99 14.67
C MET A 592 23.86 4.03 15.51
N GLU A 593 23.33 5.26 15.61
CA GLU A 593 23.98 6.38 16.30
C GLU A 593 25.44 6.60 15.84
N ALA A 594 25.72 6.23 14.59
CA ALA A 594 27.05 6.32 13.99
C ALA A 594 27.47 7.75 13.58
N ILE A 595 26.63 8.75 13.83
CA ILE A 595 26.88 10.15 13.41
C ILE A 595 26.90 11.06 14.63
N SER A 596 28.03 11.70 14.85
CA SER A 596 28.25 12.59 15.98
C SER A 596 28.65 13.99 15.51
N GLY A 597 28.37 15.00 16.33
CA GLY A 597 28.72 16.39 16.07
C GLY A 597 28.01 17.36 17.02
N GLN A 598 28.28 18.64 16.86
CA GLN A 598 27.62 19.69 17.63
C GLN A 598 26.76 20.59 16.73
N PRO A 599 25.69 21.17 17.25
CA PRO A 599 24.87 22.10 16.48
C PRO A 599 25.69 23.25 15.87
N ARG A 600 25.47 23.55 14.60
CA ARG A 600 26.20 24.55 13.79
C ARG A 600 27.65 24.20 13.46
N MET A 601 28.14 23.01 13.81
CA MET A 601 29.44 22.48 13.41
C MET A 601 29.23 21.27 12.48
N PRO A 602 30.17 20.99 11.56
CA PRO A 602 30.08 19.80 10.74
C PRO A 602 30.00 18.52 11.61
N TYR A 603 29.10 17.60 11.19
CA TYR A 603 28.98 16.27 11.79
C TYR A 603 29.95 15.31 11.14
N VAL A 604 30.27 14.23 11.83
CA VAL A 604 31.20 13.18 11.36
C VAL A 604 30.50 11.81 11.46
N ILE A 605 30.75 10.96 10.48
CA ILE A 605 30.26 9.56 10.47
C ILE A 605 31.37 8.65 10.98
N ASP A 606 31.04 7.86 11.99
CA ASP A 606 31.86 6.73 12.46
C ASP A 606 31.57 5.54 11.53
N ASN A 607 32.47 5.30 10.57
CA ASN A 607 32.29 4.25 9.58
C ASN A 607 32.46 2.84 10.13
N GLU A 608 33.01 2.65 11.34
CA GLU A 608 33.05 1.35 12.01
C GLU A 608 31.67 0.96 12.58
N LYS A 609 30.88 1.97 12.98
CA LYS A 609 29.49 1.78 13.44
C LYS A 609 28.46 1.88 12.31
N CYS A 610 28.84 2.45 11.19
CA CYS A 610 27.92 2.73 10.07
C CYS A 610 27.60 1.42 9.33
N ILE A 611 26.31 1.10 9.26
CA ILE A 611 25.79 -0.05 8.45
C ILE A 611 25.48 0.33 7.01
N HIS A 612 25.88 1.49 6.53
CA HIS A 612 25.73 2.01 5.16
C HIS A 612 24.28 2.01 4.63
N CYS A 613 23.27 2.13 5.52
CA CYS A 613 21.84 2.09 5.17
C CYS A 613 21.34 3.28 4.35
N GLY A 614 22.13 4.35 4.17
CA GLY A 614 21.78 5.54 3.39
C GLY A 614 20.74 6.48 4.03
N ALA A 615 20.18 6.17 5.19
CA ALA A 615 19.15 6.98 5.85
C ALA A 615 19.58 8.44 6.11
N CYS A 616 20.84 8.64 6.45
CA CYS A 616 21.43 9.97 6.65
C CYS A 616 21.57 10.74 5.33
N TRP A 617 21.92 10.06 4.26
CA TRP A 617 22.09 10.64 2.92
C TRP A 617 20.77 11.21 2.40
N GLY A 618 19.72 10.38 2.37
CA GLY A 618 18.37 10.85 2.00
C GLY A 618 17.77 11.90 2.93
N ALA A 619 18.23 11.96 4.20
CA ALA A 619 17.75 12.93 5.16
C ALA A 619 18.47 14.30 5.08
N CYS A 620 19.62 14.41 4.41
CA CYS A 620 20.41 15.63 4.38
C CYS A 620 19.84 16.66 3.40
N PRO A 621 19.24 17.79 3.87
CA PRO A 621 18.64 18.77 2.98
C PRO A 621 19.67 19.65 2.24
N PHE A 622 20.95 19.50 2.57
CA PHE A 622 22.05 20.30 2.01
C PHE A 622 22.92 19.49 1.05
N GLY A 623 22.60 18.22 0.78
CA GLY A 623 23.44 17.35 -0.06
C GLY A 623 24.87 17.21 0.47
N ALA A 624 25.06 17.32 1.78
CA ALA A 624 26.38 17.33 2.40
C ALA A 624 26.95 15.93 2.67
N ILE A 625 26.25 14.86 2.29
CA ILE A 625 26.69 13.48 2.54
C ILE A 625 26.88 12.79 1.20
N ASP A 626 28.08 12.30 0.97
CA ASP A 626 28.44 11.52 -0.22
C ASP A 626 28.92 10.12 0.16
N ALA A 627 28.75 9.19 -0.77
CA ALA A 627 29.39 7.89 -0.73
C ALA A 627 30.73 7.99 -1.47
N ILE A 628 31.83 7.82 -0.74
CA ILE A 628 33.16 7.75 -1.32
C ILE A 628 33.53 6.29 -1.48
N GLU A 629 33.98 5.91 -2.67
CA GLU A 629 34.56 4.57 -2.90
C GLU A 629 35.93 4.53 -2.22
N GLU A 630 36.17 3.55 -1.37
CA GLU A 630 37.50 3.25 -0.86
C GLU A 630 38.24 2.48 -1.96
N GLU A 631 39.36 3.01 -2.45
CA GLU A 631 40.28 2.35 -3.41
C GLU A 631 40.87 1.06 -2.84
#